data_c57cb7842a631a61bc95220da8331025
#
_entry.id   c57cb7842a631a61bc95220da8331025
#
_cell.length_a   1.000
_cell.length_b   1.000
_cell.length_c   1.000
_cell.angle_alpha   90.00
_cell.angle_beta   90.00
_cell.angle_gamma   90.00
#
_symmetry.space_group_name_H-M   'P 1'
#
loop_
_entity.id
_entity.type
_entity.pdbx_description
1 polymer ?
#
loop_
_entity_poly.entity_id
_entity_poly.type
_entity_poly.pdbx_seq_one_letter_code
_entity_poly.pdbx_strand_id
1 'polypeptide(L)'
;MQIKILVIDDEEALCEILKFNLEKEGYQVDTAYSAEEALNLDLTPYSLFIVDIMMEHLSGFDFAKRVRNDDAIETTPIIFCSALTGEEDTVTGLNIGADDYITKPFVISEVIARVRAVLRRSRVTLRAQESATDTHTDANNYESDVAFKGLRIDRNAKTCYLDGEPVSLTKTEFSILLFFLTHPNRIYTREEIIRQVWSNDVVVSNRTIDTNITRLRKKIGSYGNNIVTRLGFGYGFKEKD
;
A
#
# COMPACT_ATOMS: atom_id res chain seq x y z
N MET A 1 19.81 1.95 7.45
CA MET A 1 19.61 1.99 5.96
C MET A 1 18.97 3.32 5.61
N GLN A 2 19.49 4.03 4.61
CA GLN A 2 18.91 5.31 4.16
C GLN A 2 17.73 5.00 3.24
N ILE A 3 16.59 5.69 3.44
CA ILE A 3 15.40 5.50 2.60
C ILE A 3 15.64 6.14 1.25
N LYS A 4 15.42 5.38 0.18
CA LYS A 4 15.54 5.85 -1.19
C LYS A 4 14.15 5.95 -1.83
N ILE A 5 13.87 7.09 -2.47
CA ILE A 5 12.60 7.42 -3.12
C ILE A 5 12.87 7.69 -4.61
N LEU A 6 12.02 7.18 -5.49
CA LEU A 6 12.02 7.55 -6.90
C LEU A 6 10.80 8.43 -7.19
N VAL A 7 11.04 9.60 -7.75
CA VAL A 7 10.02 10.53 -8.25
C VAL A 7 9.96 10.40 -9.76
N ILE A 8 8.79 10.18 -10.31
CA ILE A 8 8.55 9.94 -11.74
C ILE A 8 7.48 10.91 -12.21
N ASP A 9 7.87 11.91 -12.99
CA ASP A 9 6.97 12.97 -13.47
C ASP A 9 7.62 13.59 -14.70
N ASP A 10 6.88 13.85 -15.77
CA ASP A 10 7.42 14.47 -16.99
C ASP A 10 7.65 15.99 -16.84
N GLU A 11 7.22 16.55 -15.74
CA GLU A 11 7.46 17.94 -15.36
C GLU A 11 8.77 18.07 -14.56
N GLU A 12 9.91 18.28 -15.26
CA GLU A 12 11.25 18.36 -14.63
C GLU A 12 11.31 19.32 -13.44
N ALA A 13 10.66 20.49 -13.55
CA ALA A 13 10.64 21.49 -12.48
C ALA A 13 9.96 20.95 -11.21
N LEU A 14 8.93 20.15 -11.35
CA LEU A 14 8.25 19.52 -10.22
C LEU A 14 9.12 18.42 -9.59
N CYS A 15 9.77 17.59 -10.41
CA CYS A 15 10.76 16.62 -9.95
C CYS A 15 11.84 17.26 -9.09
N GLU A 16 12.45 18.36 -9.56
CA GLU A 16 13.49 19.09 -8.83
C GLU A 16 12.97 19.68 -7.50
N ILE A 17 11.76 20.23 -7.49
CA ILE A 17 11.13 20.76 -6.26
C ILE A 17 10.89 19.64 -5.25
N LEU A 18 10.34 18.51 -5.69
CA LEU A 18 10.08 17.36 -4.83
C LEU A 18 11.40 16.76 -4.30
N LYS A 19 12.37 16.55 -5.17
CA LYS A 19 13.70 16.07 -4.80
C LYS A 19 14.33 16.94 -3.73
N PHE A 20 14.46 18.24 -3.97
CA PHE A 20 15.06 19.18 -3.02
C PHE A 20 14.39 19.14 -1.64
N ASN A 21 13.07 19.11 -1.60
CA ASN A 21 12.34 19.14 -0.33
C ASN A 21 12.38 17.79 0.40
N LEU A 22 12.33 16.67 -0.31
CA LEU A 22 12.44 15.33 0.28
C LEU A 22 13.87 15.04 0.75
N GLU A 23 14.90 15.52 0.06
CA GLU A 23 16.28 15.43 0.51
C GLU A 23 16.53 16.23 1.79
N LYS A 24 15.90 17.39 1.98
CA LYS A 24 15.92 18.13 3.26
C LYS A 24 15.30 17.33 4.42
N GLU A 25 14.39 16.42 4.14
CA GLU A 25 13.80 15.51 5.12
C GLU A 25 14.70 14.29 5.42
N GLY A 26 15.88 14.20 4.76
CA GLY A 26 16.87 13.16 4.98
C GLY A 26 16.66 11.90 4.12
N TYR A 27 15.83 11.96 3.09
CA TYR A 27 15.66 10.89 2.10
C TYR A 27 16.75 10.97 1.04
N GLN A 28 17.08 9.85 0.40
CA GLN A 28 17.80 9.85 -0.87
C GLN A 28 16.77 9.86 -1.98
N VAL A 29 16.90 10.76 -2.96
CA VAL A 29 15.88 10.93 -4.01
C VAL A 29 16.50 10.90 -5.38
N ASP A 30 16.02 9.98 -6.22
CA ASP A 30 16.28 9.98 -7.65
C ASP A 30 15.02 10.44 -8.39
N THR A 31 15.21 10.94 -9.60
CA THR A 31 14.13 11.40 -10.48
C THR A 31 14.19 10.66 -11.80
N ALA A 32 13.06 10.42 -12.41
CA ALA A 32 12.89 9.96 -13.78
C ALA A 32 11.81 10.80 -14.46
N TYR A 33 12.02 11.16 -15.70
CA TYR A 33 11.12 12.07 -16.41
C TYR A 33 10.13 11.34 -17.34
N SER A 34 10.09 10.02 -17.25
CA SER A 34 9.09 9.17 -17.87
C SER A 34 9.00 7.81 -17.18
N ALA A 35 7.91 7.10 -17.42
CA ALA A 35 7.77 5.73 -16.93
C ALA A 35 8.80 4.78 -17.56
N GLU A 36 9.16 5.00 -18.83
CA GLU A 36 10.18 4.24 -19.54
C GLU A 36 11.56 4.41 -18.93
N GLU A 37 11.93 5.65 -18.62
CA GLU A 37 13.19 5.96 -17.95
C GLU A 37 13.25 5.27 -16.60
N ALA A 38 12.18 5.38 -15.80
CA ALA A 38 12.09 4.72 -14.50
C ALA A 38 12.21 3.19 -14.61
N LEU A 39 11.59 2.57 -15.60
CA LEU A 39 11.65 1.12 -15.84
C LEU A 39 13.00 0.61 -16.31
N ASN A 40 13.88 1.47 -16.79
CA ASN A 40 15.28 1.14 -17.14
C ASN A 40 16.21 1.17 -15.92
N LEU A 41 15.76 1.65 -14.77
CA LEU A 41 16.53 1.64 -13.53
C LEU A 41 16.39 0.30 -12.80
N ASP A 42 17.37 -0.01 -11.95
CA ASP A 42 17.17 -1.03 -10.92
C ASP A 42 16.21 -0.46 -9.87
N LEU A 43 14.99 -1.01 -9.82
CA LEU A 43 13.93 -0.54 -8.92
C LEU A 43 13.99 -1.17 -7.52
N THR A 44 14.81 -2.18 -7.31
CA THR A 44 14.89 -2.93 -6.03
C THR A 44 15.38 -2.09 -4.84
N PRO A 45 16.23 -1.06 -4.99
CA PRO A 45 16.69 -0.25 -3.84
C PRO A 45 15.66 0.77 -3.33
N TYR A 46 14.58 1.01 -4.07
CA TYR A 46 13.64 2.06 -3.69
C TYR A 46 12.63 1.57 -2.66
N SER A 47 12.37 2.43 -1.70
CA SER A 47 11.42 2.21 -0.61
C SER A 47 10.05 2.85 -0.87
N LEU A 48 9.95 3.67 -1.92
CA LEU A 48 8.73 4.38 -2.30
C LEU A 48 8.85 4.91 -3.74
N PHE A 49 7.79 4.83 -4.51
CA PHE A 49 7.60 5.51 -5.79
C PHE A 49 6.58 6.62 -5.64
N ILE A 50 6.91 7.83 -6.13
CA ILE A 50 5.97 8.95 -6.32
C ILE A 50 5.84 9.12 -7.82
N VAL A 51 4.62 8.93 -8.35
CA VAL A 51 4.43 8.73 -9.79
C VAL A 51 3.32 9.65 -10.30
N ASP A 52 3.61 10.47 -11.30
CA ASP A 52 2.53 11.11 -12.07
C ASP A 52 1.80 10.07 -12.92
N ILE A 53 0.50 10.22 -12.99
CA ILE A 53 -0.34 9.36 -13.82
C ILE A 53 -0.29 9.79 -15.29
N MET A 54 -0.27 11.12 -15.53
CA MET A 54 -0.38 11.71 -16.84
C MET A 54 0.99 12.01 -17.43
N MET A 55 1.66 10.99 -17.91
CA MET A 55 2.91 11.13 -18.66
C MET A 55 2.70 10.74 -20.12
N GLU A 56 3.52 11.29 -21.03
CA GLU A 56 3.54 10.87 -22.44
C GLU A 56 3.92 9.39 -22.54
N HIS A 57 3.45 8.70 -23.57
CA HIS A 57 3.68 7.28 -23.91
C HIS A 57 3.18 6.28 -22.86
N LEU A 58 3.98 5.90 -21.86
CA LEU A 58 3.54 5.03 -20.78
C LEU A 58 2.99 5.85 -19.62
N SER A 59 1.75 5.58 -19.24
CA SER A 59 1.13 6.23 -18.08
C SER A 59 1.73 5.73 -16.76
N GLY A 60 1.59 6.54 -15.69
CA GLY A 60 1.95 6.10 -14.35
C GLY A 60 1.18 4.84 -13.90
N PHE A 61 0.00 4.61 -14.46
CA PHE A 61 -0.75 3.38 -14.25
C PHE A 61 -0.07 2.16 -14.86
N ASP A 62 0.52 2.30 -16.04
CA ASP A 62 1.23 1.20 -16.69
C ASP A 62 2.56 0.90 -15.99
N PHE A 63 3.26 1.93 -15.49
CA PHE A 63 4.38 1.76 -14.59
C PHE A 63 3.97 0.96 -13.35
N ALA A 64 2.93 1.38 -12.65
CA ALA A 64 2.47 0.71 -11.44
C ALA A 64 2.02 -0.74 -11.68
N LYS A 65 1.37 -1.04 -12.81
CA LYS A 65 1.03 -2.43 -13.19
C LYS A 65 2.30 -3.29 -13.33
N ARG A 66 3.37 -2.76 -13.93
CA ARG A 66 4.64 -3.50 -14.09
C ARG A 66 5.29 -3.75 -12.74
N VAL A 67 5.35 -2.73 -11.87
CA VAL A 67 5.84 -2.88 -10.49
C VAL A 67 5.04 -3.95 -9.72
N ARG A 68 3.72 -3.99 -9.87
CA ARG A 68 2.85 -4.97 -9.18
C ARG A 68 2.92 -6.38 -9.76
N ASN A 69 3.53 -6.56 -10.93
CA ASN A 69 3.75 -7.86 -11.56
C ASN A 69 5.20 -8.37 -11.39
N ASP A 70 6.05 -7.65 -10.66
CA ASP A 70 7.43 -8.02 -10.38
C ASP A 70 7.56 -8.39 -8.89
N ASP A 71 7.78 -9.68 -8.62
CA ASP A 71 7.84 -10.25 -7.27
C ASP A 71 8.88 -9.57 -6.36
N ALA A 72 9.94 -8.97 -6.94
CA ALA A 72 10.99 -8.31 -6.18
C ALA A 72 10.57 -6.95 -5.61
N ILE A 73 9.61 -6.27 -6.25
CA ILE A 73 9.21 -4.89 -5.93
C ILE A 73 7.69 -4.71 -5.80
N GLU A 74 6.89 -5.76 -5.96
CA GLU A 74 5.42 -5.69 -5.95
C GLU A 74 4.84 -5.06 -4.68
N THR A 75 5.57 -5.16 -3.56
CA THR A 75 5.17 -4.60 -2.26
C THR A 75 5.67 -3.19 -2.02
N THR A 76 6.55 -2.65 -2.89
CA THR A 76 7.04 -1.29 -2.77
C THR A 76 5.87 -0.31 -2.89
N PRO A 77 5.67 0.59 -1.92
CA PRO A 77 4.56 1.51 -1.94
C PRO A 77 4.64 2.50 -3.10
N ILE A 78 3.46 2.88 -3.60
CA ILE A 78 3.29 3.85 -4.68
C ILE A 78 2.34 4.96 -4.22
N ILE A 79 2.78 6.21 -4.35
CA ILE A 79 1.93 7.40 -4.22
C ILE A 79 1.72 7.96 -5.62
N PHE A 80 0.49 8.06 -6.08
CA PHE A 80 0.19 8.78 -7.31
C PHE A 80 0.05 10.27 -7.06
N CYS A 81 0.65 11.08 -7.96
CA CYS A 81 0.43 12.51 -8.06
C CYS A 81 -0.22 12.80 -9.42
N SER A 82 -1.38 13.45 -9.47
CA SER A 82 -2.03 13.72 -10.75
C SER A 82 -2.98 14.92 -10.72
N ALA A 83 -3.08 15.57 -11.87
CA ALA A 83 -4.11 16.60 -12.13
C ALA A 83 -5.51 16.00 -12.37
N LEU A 84 -5.62 14.68 -12.51
CA LEU A 84 -6.88 14.00 -12.70
C LEU A 84 -7.73 14.09 -11.44
N THR A 85 -8.81 14.87 -11.52
CA THR A 85 -9.82 15.02 -10.47
C THR A 85 -11.05 14.15 -10.72
N GLY A 86 -11.07 13.42 -11.84
CA GLY A 86 -12.16 12.52 -12.22
C GLY A 86 -12.29 11.35 -11.23
N GLU A 87 -13.53 11.07 -10.82
CA GLU A 87 -13.79 9.91 -9.95
C GLU A 87 -13.32 8.59 -10.61
N GLU A 88 -13.39 8.48 -11.94
CA GLU A 88 -12.97 7.28 -12.69
C GLU A 88 -11.46 7.07 -12.69
N ASP A 89 -10.67 8.14 -12.75
CA ASP A 89 -9.21 8.08 -12.82
C ASP A 89 -8.59 7.76 -11.46
N THR A 90 -9.12 8.38 -10.42
CA THR A 90 -8.77 8.04 -9.03
C THR A 90 -9.06 6.57 -8.74
N VAL A 91 -10.16 6.04 -9.31
CA VAL A 91 -10.57 4.63 -9.21
C VAL A 91 -9.60 3.72 -9.94
N THR A 92 -9.18 4.09 -11.13
CA THR A 92 -8.24 3.29 -11.93
C THR A 92 -6.89 3.23 -11.23
N GLY A 93 -6.37 4.34 -10.68
CA GLY A 93 -5.10 4.38 -9.95
C GLY A 93 -5.12 3.54 -8.67
N LEU A 94 -6.20 3.63 -7.92
CA LEU A 94 -6.39 2.83 -6.73
C LEU A 94 -6.65 1.35 -7.07
N ASN A 95 -7.25 1.05 -8.23
CA ASN A 95 -7.40 -0.32 -8.75
C ASN A 95 -6.06 -0.97 -9.09
N ILE A 96 -5.01 -0.22 -9.38
CA ILE A 96 -3.68 -0.71 -9.72
C ILE A 96 -2.79 -0.96 -8.48
N GLY A 97 -3.13 -0.46 -7.28
CA GLY A 97 -2.40 -0.71 -6.02
C GLY A 97 -1.63 0.47 -5.48
N ALA A 98 -2.10 1.68 -5.73
CA ALA A 98 -1.57 2.84 -5.02
C ALA A 98 -1.82 2.73 -3.51
N ASP A 99 -0.83 3.14 -2.74
CA ASP A 99 -0.91 3.23 -1.28
C ASP A 99 -1.44 4.58 -0.82
N ASP A 100 -1.32 5.61 -1.69
CA ASP A 100 -1.92 6.93 -1.52
C ASP A 100 -2.06 7.66 -2.86
N TYR A 101 -2.80 8.77 -2.87
CA TYR A 101 -3.06 9.60 -4.03
C TYR A 101 -3.01 11.10 -3.65
N ILE A 102 -2.32 11.89 -4.44
CA ILE A 102 -2.19 13.34 -4.26
C ILE A 102 -2.71 14.04 -5.51
N THR A 103 -3.65 14.95 -5.34
CA THR A 103 -4.20 15.71 -6.47
C THR A 103 -3.36 16.96 -6.72
N LYS A 104 -2.92 17.19 -7.96
CA LYS A 104 -2.33 18.44 -8.40
C LYS A 104 -3.43 19.51 -8.59
N PRO A 105 -3.22 20.79 -8.18
CA PRO A 105 -2.04 21.30 -7.50
C PRO A 105 -2.02 20.95 -6.01
N PHE A 106 -0.83 20.65 -5.47
CA PHE A 106 -0.63 20.31 -4.07
C PHE A 106 0.39 21.25 -3.41
N VAL A 107 0.40 21.29 -2.08
CA VAL A 107 1.45 21.94 -1.31
C VAL A 107 2.51 20.91 -0.89
N ILE A 108 3.77 21.32 -0.89
CA ILE A 108 4.91 20.43 -0.59
C ILE A 108 4.79 19.77 0.79
N SER A 109 4.29 20.50 1.79
CA SER A 109 4.06 19.96 3.13
C SER A 109 3.07 18.78 3.15
N GLU A 110 2.07 18.78 2.26
CA GLU A 110 1.15 17.65 2.10
C GLU A 110 1.90 16.41 1.56
N VAL A 111 2.70 16.59 0.50
CA VAL A 111 3.50 15.48 -0.06
C VAL A 111 4.41 14.88 1.01
N ILE A 112 5.15 15.72 1.74
CA ILE A 112 6.04 15.27 2.82
C ILE A 112 5.26 14.50 3.90
N ALA A 113 4.10 15.00 4.32
CA ALA A 113 3.28 14.34 5.33
C ALA A 113 2.81 12.94 4.86
N ARG A 114 2.39 12.81 3.60
CA ARG A 114 1.95 11.55 2.99
C ARG A 114 3.12 10.57 2.81
N VAL A 115 4.27 11.04 2.32
CA VAL A 115 5.50 10.25 2.22
C VAL A 115 5.89 9.68 3.59
N ARG A 116 5.92 10.52 4.63
CA ARG A 116 6.19 10.07 6.00
C ARG A 116 5.18 9.03 6.48
N ALA A 117 3.90 9.23 6.20
CA ALA A 117 2.83 8.32 6.58
C ALA A 117 2.96 6.96 5.88
N VAL A 118 3.23 6.93 4.58
CA VAL A 118 3.42 5.71 3.78
C VAL A 118 4.68 4.97 4.24
N LEU A 119 5.83 5.65 4.36
CA LEU A 119 7.10 5.04 4.77
C LEU A 119 7.11 4.55 6.22
N ARG A 120 6.46 5.24 7.14
CA ARG A 120 6.30 4.76 8.52
C ARG A 120 5.58 3.42 8.53
N ARG A 121 4.58 3.28 7.69
CA ARG A 121 3.84 2.05 7.52
C ARG A 121 4.73 0.93 6.95
N SER A 122 5.58 1.17 5.96
CA SER A 122 6.53 0.21 5.38
C SER A 122 7.61 -0.24 6.37
N ARG A 123 8.19 0.69 7.14
CA ARG A 123 9.28 0.39 8.09
C ARG A 123 8.89 -0.52 9.25
N VAL A 124 7.65 -0.47 9.69
CA VAL A 124 7.15 -1.41 10.71
C VAL A 124 7.17 -2.83 10.16
N THR A 125 6.99 -3.00 8.85
CA THR A 125 7.06 -4.30 8.17
C THR A 125 8.50 -4.82 8.04
N LEU A 126 9.47 -3.96 7.67
CA LEU A 126 10.87 -4.37 7.48
C LEU A 126 11.57 -4.72 8.81
N ARG A 127 11.32 -3.98 9.90
CA ARG A 127 11.88 -4.31 11.23
C ARG A 127 11.38 -5.64 11.79
N ALA A 128 10.19 -6.07 11.40
CA ALA A 128 9.68 -7.38 11.78
C ALA A 128 10.38 -8.53 11.03
N GLN A 129 10.90 -8.28 9.83
CA GLN A 129 11.67 -9.28 9.07
C GLN A 129 13.12 -9.43 9.57
N GLU A 130 13.77 -8.33 10.01
CA GLU A 130 15.14 -8.38 10.54
C GLU A 130 15.22 -9.01 11.94
N SER A 131 14.13 -9.02 12.71
CA SER A 131 14.09 -9.59 14.07
C SER A 131 13.86 -11.11 14.09
N ALA A 132 13.65 -11.75 12.95
CA ALA A 132 13.38 -13.19 12.88
C ALA A 132 14.63 -14.09 12.90
N THR A 133 15.84 -13.53 12.99
CA THR A 133 17.11 -14.29 12.92
C THR A 133 17.91 -14.42 14.21
N ASP A 134 17.46 -13.91 15.35
CA ASP A 134 18.18 -14.13 16.61
C ASP A 134 17.27 -14.51 17.79
N THR A 135 17.40 -15.79 18.14
CA THR A 135 17.31 -16.46 19.44
C THR A 135 16.27 -16.03 20.49
N HIS A 136 15.47 -17.03 20.85
CA HIS A 136 14.92 -17.41 22.16
C HIS A 136 15.16 -16.51 23.37
N THR A 137 14.04 -16.37 24.09
CA THR A 137 13.82 -15.91 25.47
C THR A 137 13.47 -14.44 25.62
N ASP A 138 12.16 -14.17 25.65
CA ASP A 138 11.47 -13.59 26.82
C ASP A 138 9.94 -13.65 26.59
N ALA A 139 9.29 -14.46 27.42
CA ALA A 139 7.84 -14.59 27.43
C ALA A 139 7.22 -13.33 28.06
N ASN A 140 6.49 -12.58 27.25
CA ASN A 140 5.33 -11.75 27.58
C ASN A 140 5.22 -10.52 26.67
N ASN A 141 4.76 -10.72 25.46
CA ASN A 141 3.92 -9.81 24.67
C ASN A 141 3.84 -10.25 23.19
N TYR A 142 3.66 -11.53 22.93
CA TYR A 142 3.35 -12.01 21.58
C TYR A 142 1.89 -11.72 21.28
N GLU A 143 1.64 -10.76 20.42
CA GLU A 143 0.31 -10.66 19.78
C GLU A 143 0.07 -11.99 19.04
N SER A 144 -0.88 -12.79 19.52
CA SER A 144 -1.17 -14.11 18.97
C SER A 144 -1.54 -14.02 17.48
N ASP A 145 -1.07 -14.99 16.70
CA ASP A 145 -1.50 -15.18 15.31
C ASP A 145 -3.02 -15.21 15.22
N VAL A 146 -3.55 -14.67 14.14
CA VAL A 146 -4.98 -14.73 13.84
C VAL A 146 -5.18 -15.70 12.70
N ALA A 147 -6.04 -16.70 12.89
CA ALA A 147 -6.30 -17.72 11.90
C ALA A 147 -7.77 -18.00 11.70
N PHE A 148 -8.17 -18.29 10.48
CA PHE A 148 -9.47 -18.82 10.11
C PHE A 148 -9.29 -19.95 9.10
N LYS A 149 -9.51 -21.20 9.53
CA LYS A 149 -9.23 -22.41 8.74
C LYS A 149 -7.76 -22.41 8.26
N GLY A 150 -7.51 -22.49 6.95
CA GLY A 150 -6.15 -22.42 6.37
C GLY A 150 -5.61 -20.99 6.17
N LEU A 151 -6.41 -19.95 6.38
CA LEU A 151 -5.96 -18.57 6.29
C LEU A 151 -5.36 -18.14 7.64
N ARG A 152 -4.07 -17.82 7.68
CA ARG A 152 -3.34 -17.43 8.90
C ARG A 152 -2.59 -16.11 8.69
N ILE A 153 -2.69 -15.22 9.65
CA ILE A 153 -1.89 -14.00 9.73
C ILE A 153 -0.89 -14.13 10.87
N ASP A 154 0.38 -14.11 10.51
CA ASP A 154 1.46 -13.90 11.44
C ASP A 154 1.61 -12.39 11.68
N ARG A 155 1.22 -11.94 12.87
CA ARG A 155 1.23 -10.52 13.23
C ARG A 155 2.65 -10.00 13.46
N ASN A 156 3.57 -10.86 13.82
CA ASN A 156 4.96 -10.51 14.08
C ASN A 156 5.74 -10.43 12.77
N ALA A 157 5.67 -11.47 11.92
CA ALA A 157 6.30 -11.48 10.62
C ALA A 157 5.59 -10.63 9.57
N LYS A 158 4.37 -10.09 9.88
CA LYS A 158 3.52 -9.34 8.94
C LYS A 158 3.21 -10.11 7.65
N THR A 159 3.12 -11.41 7.76
CA THR A 159 2.93 -12.33 6.63
C THR A 159 1.57 -13.00 6.71
N CYS A 160 0.93 -13.17 5.57
CA CYS A 160 -0.29 -13.95 5.41
C CYS A 160 0.05 -15.30 4.82
N TYR A 161 -0.55 -16.36 5.33
CA TYR A 161 -0.42 -17.72 4.80
C TYR A 161 -1.80 -18.23 4.39
N LEU A 162 -1.84 -18.93 3.27
CA LEU A 162 -3.01 -19.61 2.73
C LEU A 162 -2.67 -21.10 2.61
N ASP A 163 -3.33 -21.93 3.42
CA ASP A 163 -3.08 -23.37 3.47
C ASP A 163 -1.59 -23.75 3.64
N GLY A 164 -0.84 -22.90 4.37
CA GLY A 164 0.59 -23.06 4.65
C GLY A 164 1.52 -22.29 3.73
N GLU A 165 1.05 -21.85 2.55
CA GLU A 165 1.85 -21.10 1.58
C GLU A 165 1.77 -19.58 1.84
N PRO A 166 2.89 -18.85 1.76
CA PRO A 166 2.89 -17.41 1.96
C PRO A 166 2.18 -16.70 0.80
N VAL A 167 1.35 -15.71 1.14
CA VAL A 167 0.65 -14.85 0.18
C VAL A 167 1.15 -13.43 0.30
N SER A 168 1.61 -12.86 -0.81
CA SER A 168 2.06 -11.47 -0.87
C SER A 168 0.87 -10.51 -0.81
N LEU A 169 0.76 -9.80 0.31
CA LEU A 169 -0.23 -8.75 0.52
C LEU A 169 0.48 -7.40 0.63
N THR A 170 -0.08 -6.37 -0.02
CA THR A 170 0.33 -5.00 0.32
C THR A 170 -0.01 -4.74 1.78
N LYS A 171 0.64 -3.74 2.37
CA LYS A 171 0.38 -3.40 3.75
C LYS A 171 -1.08 -3.06 4.03
N THR A 172 -1.71 -2.34 3.13
CA THR A 172 -3.13 -1.97 3.24
C THR A 172 -4.01 -3.21 3.21
N GLU A 173 -3.77 -4.14 2.27
CA GLU A 173 -4.48 -5.41 2.18
C GLU A 173 -4.28 -6.25 3.45
N PHE A 174 -3.05 -6.32 3.95
CA PHE A 174 -2.73 -7.00 5.21
C PHE A 174 -3.48 -6.38 6.40
N SER A 175 -3.48 -5.05 6.51
CA SER A 175 -4.16 -4.34 7.60
C SER A 175 -5.67 -4.52 7.55
N ILE A 176 -6.28 -4.49 6.35
CA ILE A 176 -7.72 -4.76 6.17
C ILE A 176 -8.04 -6.20 6.57
N LEU A 177 -7.25 -7.17 6.12
CA LEU A 177 -7.47 -8.57 6.43
C LEU A 177 -7.32 -8.84 7.93
N LEU A 178 -6.28 -8.31 8.55
CA LEU A 178 -6.06 -8.41 10.00
C LEU A 178 -7.24 -7.81 10.77
N PHE A 179 -7.69 -6.61 10.39
CA PHE A 179 -8.83 -5.96 11.02
C PHE A 179 -10.10 -6.82 10.92
N PHE A 180 -10.36 -7.42 9.79
CA PHE A 180 -11.52 -8.26 9.57
C PHE A 180 -11.45 -9.57 10.35
N LEU A 181 -10.31 -10.24 10.39
CA LEU A 181 -10.13 -11.49 11.11
C LEU A 181 -10.13 -11.30 12.64
N THR A 182 -9.72 -10.14 13.11
CA THR A 182 -9.80 -9.80 14.55
C THR A 182 -11.22 -9.38 14.98
N HIS A 183 -12.10 -9.07 14.02
CA HIS A 183 -13.47 -8.65 14.28
C HIS A 183 -14.48 -9.37 13.36
N PRO A 184 -14.54 -10.70 13.41
CA PRO A 184 -15.38 -11.47 12.50
C PRO A 184 -16.87 -11.20 12.74
N ASN A 185 -17.68 -11.54 11.73
CA ASN A 185 -19.14 -11.49 11.77
C ASN A 185 -19.76 -10.08 11.96
N ARG A 186 -18.98 -9.03 11.81
CA ARG A 186 -19.42 -7.64 11.83
C ARG A 186 -19.23 -6.97 10.47
N ILE A 187 -20.15 -6.08 10.12
CA ILE A 187 -20.05 -5.21 8.94
C ILE A 187 -19.58 -3.84 9.39
N TYR A 188 -18.60 -3.31 8.69
CA TYR A 188 -18.01 -2.01 8.91
C TYR A 188 -18.27 -1.11 7.72
N THR A 189 -18.59 0.14 7.98
CA THR A 189 -18.70 1.15 6.93
C THR A 189 -17.31 1.43 6.34
N ARG A 190 -17.27 2.03 5.16
CA ARG A 190 -16.00 2.42 4.54
C ARG A 190 -15.21 3.39 5.42
N GLU A 191 -15.89 4.32 6.05
CA GLU A 191 -15.31 5.29 6.97
C GLU A 191 -14.73 4.63 8.23
N GLU A 192 -15.37 3.60 8.77
CA GLU A 192 -14.84 2.83 9.90
C GLU A 192 -13.58 2.08 9.49
N ILE A 193 -13.55 1.45 8.31
CA ILE A 193 -12.39 0.74 7.78
C ILE A 193 -11.24 1.73 7.55
N ILE A 194 -11.51 2.90 6.96
CA ILE A 194 -10.51 3.95 6.75
C ILE A 194 -9.88 4.35 8.09
N ARG A 195 -10.67 4.66 9.10
CA ARG A 195 -10.17 5.06 10.42
C ARG A 195 -9.30 3.99 11.10
N GLN A 196 -9.57 2.73 10.85
CA GLN A 196 -8.82 1.62 11.47
C GLN A 196 -7.53 1.28 10.71
N VAL A 197 -7.55 1.37 9.39
CA VAL A 197 -6.46 0.93 8.53
C VAL A 197 -5.52 2.09 8.16
N TRP A 198 -6.06 3.30 8.04
CA TRP A 198 -5.30 4.52 7.77
C TRP A 198 -5.28 5.43 9.00
N SER A 199 -4.19 6.15 9.22
CA SER A 199 -4.10 7.16 10.29
C SER A 199 -5.06 8.33 9.99
N ASN A 200 -5.52 9.02 11.04
CA ASN A 200 -6.51 10.11 10.97
C ASN A 200 -6.10 11.29 10.06
N ASP A 201 -4.83 11.35 9.64
CA ASP A 201 -4.28 12.44 8.82
C ASP A 201 -4.36 12.16 7.31
N VAL A 202 -4.95 11.03 6.90
CA VAL A 202 -5.00 10.63 5.48
C VAL A 202 -6.43 10.69 4.98
N VAL A 203 -6.70 11.59 4.05
CA VAL A 203 -7.98 11.63 3.32
C VAL A 203 -7.95 10.51 2.28
N VAL A 204 -8.60 9.40 2.57
CA VAL A 204 -8.76 8.26 1.68
C VAL A 204 -10.18 8.23 1.15
N SER A 205 -10.35 8.02 -0.15
CA SER A 205 -11.69 7.89 -0.73
C SER A 205 -12.34 6.54 -0.37
N ASN A 206 -13.66 6.50 -0.26
CA ASN A 206 -14.43 5.26 -0.05
C ASN A 206 -14.11 4.19 -1.11
N ARG A 207 -13.77 4.60 -2.31
CA ARG A 207 -13.45 3.76 -3.45
C ARG A 207 -12.10 3.04 -3.31
N THR A 208 -11.16 3.61 -2.56
CA THR A 208 -9.89 2.93 -2.19
C THR A 208 -10.16 1.64 -1.44
N ILE A 209 -11.18 1.63 -0.58
CA ILE A 209 -11.60 0.43 0.15
C ILE A 209 -12.09 -0.64 -0.82
N ASP A 210 -13.01 -0.26 -1.73
CA ASP A 210 -13.65 -1.20 -2.67
C ASP A 210 -12.61 -1.94 -3.49
N THR A 211 -11.56 -1.23 -3.89
CA THR A 211 -10.44 -1.75 -4.66
C THR A 211 -9.58 -2.71 -3.86
N ASN A 212 -9.13 -2.29 -2.67
CA ASN A 212 -8.32 -3.15 -1.81
C ASN A 212 -9.08 -4.42 -1.44
N ILE A 213 -10.38 -4.33 -1.18
CA ILE A 213 -11.25 -5.50 -0.95
C ILE A 213 -11.29 -6.43 -2.17
N THR A 214 -11.40 -5.86 -3.36
CA THR A 214 -11.46 -6.67 -4.60
C THR A 214 -10.16 -7.45 -4.82
N ARG A 215 -9.00 -6.83 -4.57
CA ARG A 215 -7.70 -7.48 -4.68
C ARG A 215 -7.48 -8.49 -3.59
N LEU A 216 -7.75 -8.10 -2.36
CA LEU A 216 -7.62 -8.98 -1.20
C LEU A 216 -8.40 -10.28 -1.43
N ARG A 217 -9.65 -10.18 -1.93
CA ARG A 217 -10.46 -11.36 -2.29
C ARG A 217 -9.76 -12.27 -3.29
N LYS A 218 -9.11 -11.72 -4.31
CA LYS A 218 -8.37 -12.50 -5.32
C LYS A 218 -7.16 -13.19 -4.69
N LYS A 219 -6.38 -12.46 -3.88
CA LYS A 219 -5.14 -12.95 -3.29
C LYS A 219 -5.36 -14.06 -2.25
N ILE A 220 -6.45 -13.97 -1.48
CA ILE A 220 -6.79 -15.01 -0.48
C ILE A 220 -7.67 -16.15 -1.04
N GLY A 221 -7.81 -16.22 -2.35
CA GLY A 221 -8.44 -17.35 -3.06
C GLY A 221 -9.87 -17.64 -2.59
N SER A 222 -10.15 -18.89 -2.23
CA SER A 222 -11.47 -19.34 -1.78
C SER A 222 -11.99 -18.59 -0.54
N TYR A 223 -11.09 -18.15 0.34
CA TYR A 223 -11.43 -17.37 1.55
C TYR A 223 -11.90 -15.95 1.22
N GLY A 224 -11.69 -15.46 0.00
CA GLY A 224 -12.26 -14.20 -0.49
C GLY A 224 -13.78 -14.14 -0.42
N ASN A 225 -14.46 -15.29 -0.48
CA ASN A 225 -15.92 -15.39 -0.33
C ASN A 225 -16.40 -15.08 1.11
N ASN A 226 -15.50 -15.18 2.08
CA ASN A 226 -15.80 -14.82 3.48
C ASN A 226 -15.80 -13.32 3.69
N ILE A 227 -15.14 -12.54 2.83
CA ILE A 227 -15.27 -11.09 2.83
C ILE A 227 -16.59 -10.75 2.14
N VAL A 228 -17.59 -10.38 2.93
CA VAL A 228 -18.94 -10.09 2.44
C VAL A 228 -19.14 -8.60 2.19
N THR A 229 -19.95 -8.28 1.18
CA THR A 229 -20.43 -6.92 0.93
C THR A 229 -21.88 -6.81 1.41
N ARG A 230 -22.19 -5.77 2.16
CA ARG A 230 -23.57 -5.33 2.43
C ARG A 230 -23.82 -4.02 1.72
N LEU A 231 -24.62 -4.09 0.65
CA LEU A 231 -24.96 -2.91 -0.16
C LEU A 231 -25.50 -1.79 0.73
N GLY A 232 -24.95 -0.60 0.57
CA GLY A 232 -25.30 0.59 1.35
C GLY A 232 -24.68 0.64 2.77
N PHE A 233 -24.04 -0.44 3.26
CA PHE A 233 -23.47 -0.50 4.60
C PHE A 233 -21.95 -0.67 4.62
N GLY A 234 -21.38 -1.53 3.80
CA GLY A 234 -19.91 -1.73 3.75
C GLY A 234 -19.49 -3.19 3.67
N TYR A 235 -18.42 -3.54 4.38
CA TYR A 235 -17.73 -4.82 4.29
C TYR A 235 -17.47 -5.46 5.65
N GLY A 236 -17.28 -6.76 5.66
CA GLY A 236 -16.86 -7.50 6.84
C GLY A 236 -16.48 -8.93 6.49
N PHE A 237 -15.89 -9.64 7.45
CA PHE A 237 -15.53 -11.04 7.31
C PHE A 237 -16.60 -11.91 8.01
N LYS A 238 -17.13 -12.89 7.31
CA LYS A 238 -18.05 -13.88 7.89
C LYS A 238 -17.37 -15.24 7.99
N GLU A 239 -17.30 -15.72 9.21
CA GLU A 239 -17.02 -17.13 9.47
C GLU A 239 -18.26 -17.94 9.07
N LYS A 240 -18.24 -18.50 7.86
CA LYS A 240 -19.23 -19.48 7.45
C LYS A 240 -18.64 -20.87 7.68
N ASP A 241 -19.43 -21.74 8.24
CA ASP A 241 -19.15 -23.18 8.33
C ASP A 241 -18.98 -23.81 6.96
#